data_22b688a716601fde9938a8b1252895ae
#
_entry.id   22b688a716601fde9938a8b1252895ae
#
_cell.length_a   1.000
_cell.length_b   1.000
_cell.length_c   1.000
_cell.angle_alpha   90.00
_cell.angle_beta   90.00
_cell.angle_gamma   90.00
#
_symmetry.space_group_name_H-M   'P 1'
#
loop_
_entity.id
_entity.type
_entity.pdbx_description
1 polymer ?
#
loop_
_entity_poly.entity_id
_entity_poly.type
_entity_poly.pdbx_seq_one_letter_code
_entity_poly.pdbx_strand_id
1 'polypeptide(L)'
;MARKYFGTDGIRGRANSKITADVALKVGQAAGVAFRRGEHRHRVVIGKDTRLSSYMIEYALVGGFTSVGVDVLLLGPVPTPAVAMLTRSMRCDLGVMISASHNPYEDNGIKLFGPDGYKLSDEVEARIEALMDGDVAPMLARSPDLGRAKRIDDVQARYIEYAKRTLSRDVSLEGMRIVVDCANGAAYRVAPEALWELGAEVIKIGVEPNGLNINLEVGSTAPEALSRKVREMRADVGIALDGDADRMIIVDEKGHLIDGDQVMAVIAESWRDDGRLAKPGIVATVMSNLGLERRLSSLGLTLERTAVGDRYVIERMREKGFNVGGEQSGHIILSDYATTGDGLVAALQVLGVVHKAGKPVSEVCRRFDPVPQVLRSVRFNGGKPLENPAVAKAIAEATARLGDRGRLVIRPSGTESVIRVMGEADDKALVDTLVSDVCEAVAGAAA
;
A
#
# COMPACT_ATOMS: atom_id res chain seq x y z
N MET A 1 -21.16 -14.27 -2.97
CA MET A 1 -21.96 -13.15 -3.52
C MET A 1 -21.01 -12.11 -4.06
N ALA A 2 -21.37 -11.38 -5.14
CA ALA A 2 -20.55 -10.25 -5.61
C ALA A 2 -20.58 -9.16 -4.53
N ARG A 3 -19.42 -8.61 -4.17
CA ARG A 3 -19.31 -7.51 -3.22
C ARG A 3 -19.94 -6.26 -3.82
N LYS A 4 -20.73 -5.53 -3.02
CA LYS A 4 -21.44 -4.33 -3.44
C LYS A 4 -20.66 -3.05 -3.15
N TYR A 5 -20.07 -2.97 -1.96
CA TYR A 5 -19.36 -1.78 -1.48
C TYR A 5 -17.85 -1.99 -1.40
N PHE A 6 -17.40 -3.11 -0.80
CA PHE A 6 -15.98 -3.41 -0.63
C PHE A 6 -15.31 -3.87 -1.93
N GLY A 7 -14.19 -3.25 -2.26
CA GLY A 7 -13.26 -3.70 -3.29
C GLY A 7 -12.14 -4.56 -2.72
N THR A 8 -11.00 -4.63 -3.41
CA THR A 8 -9.80 -5.35 -2.94
C THR A 8 -9.08 -4.64 -1.78
N ASP A 9 -9.33 -3.35 -1.58
CA ASP A 9 -8.69 -2.53 -0.55
C ASP A 9 -9.72 -1.54 0.05
N GLY A 10 -10.69 -2.08 0.77
CA GLY A 10 -11.76 -1.32 1.39
C GLY A 10 -12.81 -0.79 0.41
N ILE A 11 -13.58 0.19 0.87
CA ILE A 11 -14.58 0.89 0.05
C ILE A 11 -13.90 2.09 -0.58
N ARG A 12 -13.89 2.20 -1.91
CA ARG A 12 -13.27 3.33 -2.63
C ARG A 12 -14.20 3.92 -3.69
N GLY A 13 -14.05 5.21 -3.93
CA GLY A 13 -14.72 5.89 -5.01
C GLY A 13 -14.72 7.41 -4.87
N ARG A 14 -15.38 8.07 -5.83
CA ARG A 14 -15.49 9.52 -5.84
C ARG A 14 -16.27 10.01 -4.62
N ALA A 15 -15.68 10.95 -3.88
CA ALA A 15 -16.28 11.53 -2.69
C ALA A 15 -17.58 12.26 -3.03
N ASN A 16 -18.55 12.16 -2.13
CA ASN A 16 -19.90 12.70 -2.27
C ASN A 16 -20.67 12.26 -3.53
N SER A 17 -20.22 11.16 -4.14
CA SER A 17 -20.90 10.46 -5.24
C SER A 17 -21.06 8.99 -4.90
N LYS A 18 -19.97 8.24 -4.84
CA LYS A 18 -19.96 6.84 -4.40
C LYS A 18 -19.75 6.71 -2.88
N ILE A 19 -18.89 7.56 -2.30
CA ILE A 19 -18.66 7.62 -0.85
C ILE A 19 -19.32 8.88 -0.32
N THR A 20 -20.56 8.73 0.13
CA THR A 20 -21.37 9.78 0.72
C THR A 20 -21.34 9.72 2.26
N ALA A 21 -21.83 10.76 2.92
CA ALA A 21 -22.00 10.76 4.38
C ALA A 21 -22.94 9.62 4.85
N ASP A 22 -23.99 9.29 4.07
CA ASP A 22 -24.89 8.17 4.36
C ASP A 22 -24.16 6.82 4.31
N VAL A 23 -23.34 6.59 3.28
CA VAL A 23 -22.54 5.37 3.19
C VAL A 23 -21.57 5.27 4.38
N ALA A 24 -20.89 6.35 4.73
CA ALA A 24 -19.96 6.37 5.86
C ALA A 24 -20.67 6.12 7.20
N LEU A 25 -21.85 6.71 7.41
CA LEU A 25 -22.69 6.45 8.58
C LEU A 25 -23.04 4.96 8.69
N LYS A 26 -23.53 4.36 7.60
CA LYS A 26 -23.88 2.93 7.54
C LYS A 26 -22.66 2.02 7.80
N VAL A 27 -21.49 2.36 7.25
CA VAL A 27 -20.25 1.63 7.55
C VAL A 27 -19.94 1.69 9.04
N GLY A 28 -20.03 2.87 9.67
CA GLY A 28 -19.79 3.02 11.11
C GLY A 28 -20.75 2.19 11.96
N GLN A 29 -22.04 2.20 11.63
CA GLN A 29 -23.07 1.39 12.30
C GLN A 29 -22.81 -0.11 12.11
N ALA A 30 -22.69 -0.55 10.87
CA ALA A 30 -22.53 -1.96 10.52
C ALA A 30 -21.24 -2.56 11.09
N ALA A 31 -20.12 -1.86 10.92
CA ALA A 31 -18.83 -2.30 11.46
C ALA A 31 -18.84 -2.29 13.00
N GLY A 32 -19.43 -1.27 13.63
CA GLY A 32 -19.60 -1.21 15.07
C GLY A 32 -20.36 -2.41 15.61
N VAL A 33 -21.48 -2.76 14.99
CA VAL A 33 -22.28 -3.96 15.35
C VAL A 33 -21.50 -5.25 15.12
N ALA A 34 -20.79 -5.37 13.98
CA ALA A 34 -20.04 -6.57 13.62
C ALA A 34 -18.91 -6.89 14.61
N PHE A 35 -18.31 -5.86 15.21
CA PHE A 35 -17.18 -5.99 16.15
C PHE A 35 -17.57 -5.89 17.63
N ARG A 36 -18.83 -5.65 17.96
CA ARG A 36 -19.33 -5.64 19.33
C ARG A 36 -19.41 -7.07 19.87
N ARG A 37 -18.36 -7.49 20.62
CA ARG A 37 -18.23 -8.84 21.19
C ARG A 37 -17.90 -8.75 22.68
N GLY A 38 -18.64 -9.47 23.52
CA GLY A 38 -18.44 -9.46 24.97
C GLY A 38 -19.01 -8.20 25.63
N GLU A 39 -18.67 -7.98 26.93
CA GLU A 39 -19.28 -6.95 27.77
C GLU A 39 -18.39 -5.72 28.00
N HIS A 40 -17.16 -5.70 27.42
CA HIS A 40 -16.27 -4.55 27.58
C HIS A 40 -16.73 -3.33 26.76
N ARG A 41 -16.23 -2.17 27.11
CA ARG A 41 -16.47 -0.94 26.33
C ARG A 41 -15.71 -1.01 25.00
N HIS A 42 -16.45 -1.13 23.90
CA HIS A 42 -15.86 -1.25 22.56
C HIS A 42 -15.29 0.08 22.08
N ARG A 43 -14.18 0.02 21.35
CA ARG A 43 -13.45 1.19 20.87
C ARG A 43 -13.02 1.01 19.43
N VAL A 44 -13.10 2.10 18.66
CA VAL A 44 -12.53 2.20 17.31
C VAL A 44 -11.58 3.38 17.23
N VAL A 45 -10.44 3.19 16.57
CA VAL A 45 -9.57 4.30 16.16
C VAL A 45 -9.92 4.72 14.73
N ILE A 46 -9.96 6.03 14.46
CA ILE A 46 -10.17 6.57 13.11
C ILE A 46 -9.03 7.51 12.77
N GLY A 47 -8.23 7.12 11.77
CA GLY A 47 -7.23 7.96 11.12
C GLY A 47 -7.68 8.39 9.74
N LYS A 48 -7.04 9.39 9.18
CA LYS A 48 -7.35 9.91 7.85
C LYS A 48 -6.11 10.46 7.16
N ASP A 49 -6.20 10.59 5.84
CA ASP A 49 -5.27 11.43 5.09
C ASP A 49 -5.71 12.91 5.08
N THR A 50 -5.12 13.69 4.23
CA THR A 50 -5.29 15.15 4.19
C THR A 50 -6.40 15.63 3.27
N ARG A 51 -7.17 14.75 2.62
CA ARG A 51 -8.26 15.09 1.69
C ARG A 51 -9.35 15.90 2.38
N LEU A 52 -9.89 16.90 1.68
CA LEU A 52 -11.00 17.70 2.19
C LEU A 52 -12.22 16.84 2.54
N SER A 53 -12.55 15.85 1.71
CA SER A 53 -13.67 14.94 1.92
C SER A 53 -13.53 14.06 3.16
N SER A 54 -12.30 13.87 3.68
CA SER A 54 -12.06 13.07 4.88
C SER A 54 -12.74 13.65 6.13
N TYR A 55 -12.98 14.95 6.19
CA TYR A 55 -13.76 15.56 7.30
C TYR A 55 -15.21 15.08 7.31
N MET A 56 -15.89 15.13 6.15
CA MET A 56 -17.29 14.66 6.03
C MET A 56 -17.42 13.19 6.40
N ILE A 57 -16.49 12.36 5.88
CA ILE A 57 -16.51 10.91 6.11
C ILE A 57 -16.22 10.60 7.58
N GLU A 58 -15.25 11.27 8.21
CA GLU A 58 -14.90 11.09 9.62
C GLU A 58 -16.08 11.37 10.54
N TYR A 59 -16.77 12.52 10.36
CA TYR A 59 -17.91 12.85 11.20
C TYR A 59 -19.10 11.91 11.02
N ALA A 60 -19.34 11.44 9.80
CA ALA A 60 -20.38 10.45 9.53
C ALA A 60 -20.06 9.10 10.19
N LEU A 61 -18.82 8.61 10.09
CA LEU A 61 -18.36 7.42 10.80
C LEU A 61 -18.50 7.56 12.32
N VAL A 62 -18.12 8.71 12.88
CA VAL A 62 -18.29 9.00 14.32
C VAL A 62 -19.75 8.85 14.73
N GLY A 63 -20.68 9.48 13.98
CA GLY A 63 -22.13 9.34 14.23
C GLY A 63 -22.57 7.88 14.15
N GLY A 64 -22.09 7.14 13.16
CA GLY A 64 -22.39 5.72 12.98
C GLY A 64 -21.93 4.86 14.17
N PHE A 65 -20.67 4.92 14.54
CA PHE A 65 -20.10 4.14 15.64
C PHE A 65 -20.73 4.50 17.00
N THR A 66 -20.86 5.79 17.28
CA THR A 66 -21.43 6.24 18.57
C THR A 66 -22.90 5.85 18.72
N SER A 67 -23.67 5.83 17.62
CA SER A 67 -25.08 5.43 17.62
C SER A 67 -25.31 3.96 18.00
N VAL A 68 -24.29 3.11 17.80
CA VAL A 68 -24.33 1.68 18.19
C VAL A 68 -23.51 1.39 19.45
N GLY A 69 -23.12 2.42 20.23
CA GLY A 69 -22.48 2.26 21.53
C GLY A 69 -20.95 2.03 21.49
N VAL A 70 -20.28 2.32 20.38
CA VAL A 70 -18.83 2.19 20.25
C VAL A 70 -18.15 3.54 20.48
N ASP A 71 -17.13 3.57 21.36
CA ASP A 71 -16.31 4.75 21.58
C ASP A 71 -15.35 4.98 20.41
N VAL A 72 -15.21 6.23 19.99
CA VAL A 72 -14.38 6.63 18.86
C VAL A 72 -13.15 7.42 19.34
N LEU A 73 -11.97 6.98 18.94
CA LEU A 73 -10.70 7.65 19.16
C LEU A 73 -10.22 8.26 17.85
N LEU A 74 -10.28 9.60 17.75
CA LEU A 74 -9.88 10.33 16.55
C LEU A 74 -8.38 10.58 16.56
N LEU A 75 -7.70 10.10 15.52
CA LEU A 75 -6.25 10.19 15.37
C LEU A 75 -5.81 11.42 14.57
N GLY A 76 -6.71 11.96 13.73
CA GLY A 76 -6.37 12.99 12.75
C GLY A 76 -5.56 12.45 11.57
N PRO A 77 -4.80 13.32 10.86
CA PRO A 77 -3.96 12.89 9.75
C PRO A 77 -2.75 12.07 10.24
N VAL A 78 -2.74 10.78 9.87
CA VAL A 78 -1.68 9.81 10.17
C VAL A 78 -1.59 8.75 9.09
N PRO A 79 -0.42 8.12 8.85
CA PRO A 79 -0.24 7.03 7.92
C PRO A 79 -1.17 5.84 8.16
N THR A 80 -1.54 5.13 7.09
CA THR A 80 -2.30 3.86 7.18
C THR A 80 -1.65 2.86 8.15
N PRO A 81 -0.32 2.60 8.12
CA PRO A 81 0.32 1.71 9.08
C PRO A 81 0.24 2.22 10.53
N ALA A 82 0.19 3.52 10.76
CA ALA A 82 -0.03 4.07 12.09
C ALA A 82 -1.40 3.68 12.65
N VAL A 83 -2.45 3.68 11.82
CA VAL A 83 -3.79 3.22 12.22
C VAL A 83 -3.75 1.74 12.62
N ALA A 84 -3.14 0.89 11.81
CA ALA A 84 -2.99 -0.54 12.10
C ALA A 84 -2.23 -0.78 13.43
N MET A 85 -1.11 -0.09 13.62
CA MET A 85 -0.29 -0.16 14.84
C MET A 85 -1.07 0.34 16.08
N LEU A 86 -1.77 1.46 15.98
CA LEU A 86 -2.52 2.05 17.09
C LEU A 86 -3.77 1.24 17.45
N THR A 87 -4.42 0.59 16.50
CA THR A 87 -5.52 -0.35 16.76
C THR A 87 -5.06 -1.42 17.77
N ARG A 88 -3.89 -2.02 17.54
CA ARG A 88 -3.30 -3.02 18.44
C ARG A 88 -2.82 -2.42 19.77
N SER A 89 -2.00 -1.37 19.71
CA SER A 89 -1.34 -0.82 20.90
C SER A 89 -2.32 -0.18 21.87
N MET A 90 -3.44 0.37 21.38
CA MET A 90 -4.51 0.94 22.19
C MET A 90 -5.61 -0.07 22.55
N ARG A 91 -5.46 -1.34 22.12
CA ARG A 91 -6.43 -2.44 22.35
C ARG A 91 -7.83 -2.06 21.89
N CYS A 92 -7.93 -1.53 20.66
CA CYS A 92 -9.20 -1.22 20.04
C CYS A 92 -9.76 -2.45 19.31
N ASP A 93 -11.07 -2.54 19.21
CA ASP A 93 -11.77 -3.63 18.52
C ASP A 93 -11.69 -3.47 17.01
N LEU A 94 -11.50 -2.23 16.55
CA LEU A 94 -11.47 -1.89 15.13
C LEU A 94 -10.56 -0.68 14.88
N GLY A 95 -9.93 -0.65 13.71
CA GLY A 95 -9.26 0.51 13.15
C GLY A 95 -9.91 0.92 11.83
N VAL A 96 -9.99 2.22 11.60
CA VAL A 96 -10.50 2.79 10.35
C VAL A 96 -9.49 3.78 9.79
N MET A 97 -9.10 3.59 8.53
CA MET A 97 -8.36 4.59 7.77
C MET A 97 -9.22 5.18 6.66
N ILE A 98 -9.32 6.51 6.65
CA ILE A 98 -10.02 7.27 5.61
C ILE A 98 -9.00 7.76 4.61
N SER A 99 -8.87 7.07 3.48
CA SER A 99 -7.94 7.39 2.40
C SER A 99 -8.25 6.63 1.12
N ALA A 100 -7.90 7.23 -0.02
CA ALA A 100 -7.82 6.56 -1.31
C ALA A 100 -6.36 6.39 -1.80
N SER A 101 -5.39 6.35 -0.87
CA SER A 101 -3.97 6.12 -1.15
C SER A 101 -3.42 7.12 -2.19
N HIS A 102 -2.93 6.65 -3.33
CA HIS A 102 -2.32 7.45 -4.39
C HIS A 102 -3.32 8.10 -5.38
N ASN A 103 -4.63 7.89 -5.21
CA ASN A 103 -5.63 8.53 -6.07
C ASN A 103 -5.67 10.06 -5.88
N PRO A 104 -6.17 10.83 -6.87
CA PRO A 104 -6.37 12.28 -6.73
C PRO A 104 -7.39 12.61 -5.62
N TYR A 105 -7.46 13.87 -5.24
CA TYR A 105 -8.21 14.34 -4.05
C TYR A 105 -9.73 14.12 -4.13
N GLU A 106 -10.28 14.03 -5.33
CA GLU A 106 -11.71 13.80 -5.58
C GLU A 106 -12.18 12.41 -5.14
N ASP A 107 -11.27 11.46 -5.10
CA ASP A 107 -11.54 10.13 -4.58
C ASP A 107 -11.28 10.07 -3.08
N ASN A 108 -11.98 9.16 -2.40
CA ASN A 108 -11.69 8.79 -1.03
C ASN A 108 -11.99 7.31 -0.79
N GLY A 109 -11.69 6.81 0.41
CA GLY A 109 -11.91 5.42 0.77
C GLY A 109 -12.05 5.22 2.27
N ILE A 110 -12.54 4.04 2.63
CA ILE A 110 -12.66 3.58 4.01
C ILE A 110 -12.04 2.19 4.08
N LYS A 111 -10.90 2.07 4.77
CA LYS A 111 -10.20 0.80 5.02
C LYS A 111 -10.46 0.39 6.47
N LEU A 112 -10.75 -0.88 6.71
CA LEU A 112 -11.04 -1.41 8.04
C LEU A 112 -9.96 -2.40 8.48
N PHE A 113 -9.53 -2.29 9.75
CA PHE A 113 -8.53 -3.14 10.37
C PHE A 113 -9.11 -3.82 11.61
N GLY A 114 -8.89 -5.12 11.74
CA GLY A 114 -9.27 -5.87 12.91
C GLY A 114 -8.44 -5.52 14.15
N PRO A 115 -8.78 -6.08 15.33
CA PRO A 115 -8.05 -5.82 16.58
C PRO A 115 -6.60 -6.30 16.53
N ASP A 116 -6.27 -7.19 15.60
CA ASP A 116 -4.92 -7.67 15.31
C ASP A 116 -4.13 -6.74 14.39
N GLY A 117 -4.75 -5.66 13.89
CA GLY A 117 -4.15 -4.67 13.00
C GLY A 117 -4.07 -5.11 11.53
N TYR A 118 -4.63 -6.26 11.18
CA TYR A 118 -4.75 -6.68 9.78
C TYR A 118 -6.02 -6.18 9.14
N LYS A 119 -6.02 -6.03 7.80
CA LYS A 119 -7.25 -5.79 7.03
C LYS A 119 -8.25 -6.92 7.25
N LEU A 120 -9.53 -6.58 7.17
CA LEU A 120 -10.59 -7.56 7.40
C LEU A 120 -10.62 -8.63 6.30
N SER A 121 -11.03 -9.86 6.67
CA SER A 121 -11.27 -10.92 5.70
C SER A 121 -12.53 -10.65 4.87
N ASP A 122 -12.61 -11.28 3.70
CA ASP A 122 -13.76 -11.22 2.80
C ASP A 122 -15.09 -11.57 3.47
N GLU A 123 -15.06 -12.54 4.39
CA GLU A 123 -16.23 -12.99 5.17
C GLU A 123 -16.71 -11.90 6.13
N VAL A 124 -15.78 -11.21 6.79
CA VAL A 124 -16.12 -10.10 7.71
C VAL A 124 -16.63 -8.90 6.92
N GLU A 125 -16.00 -8.57 5.79
CA GLU A 125 -16.47 -7.50 4.89
C GLU A 125 -17.88 -7.80 4.35
N ALA A 126 -18.15 -9.03 3.90
CA ALA A 126 -19.47 -9.44 3.44
C ALA A 126 -20.54 -9.37 4.55
N ARG A 127 -20.17 -9.70 5.79
CA ARG A 127 -21.05 -9.54 6.95
C ARG A 127 -21.38 -8.07 7.21
N ILE A 128 -20.39 -7.18 7.09
CA ILE A 128 -20.60 -5.73 7.24
C ILE A 128 -21.53 -5.22 6.13
N GLU A 129 -21.33 -5.64 4.86
CA GLU A 129 -22.22 -5.27 3.74
C GLU A 129 -23.67 -5.71 3.99
N ALA A 130 -23.87 -6.92 4.48
CA ALA A 130 -25.20 -7.42 4.81
C ALA A 130 -25.89 -6.56 5.91
N LEU A 131 -25.11 -6.08 6.89
CA LEU A 131 -25.63 -5.16 7.93
C LEU A 131 -25.91 -3.76 7.36
N MET A 132 -25.10 -3.27 6.42
CA MET A 132 -25.32 -1.96 5.76
C MET A 132 -26.61 -1.94 4.94
N ASP A 133 -26.97 -3.05 4.33
CA ASP A 133 -28.21 -3.19 3.53
C ASP A 133 -29.43 -3.59 4.39
N GLY A 134 -29.20 -4.00 5.64
CA GLY A 134 -30.24 -4.41 6.58
C GLY A 134 -30.82 -3.26 7.42
N ASP A 135 -31.77 -3.60 8.30
CA ASP A 135 -32.28 -2.67 9.29
C ASP A 135 -31.38 -2.63 10.53
N VAL A 136 -30.71 -1.51 10.75
CA VAL A 136 -29.82 -1.28 11.90
C VAL A 136 -30.61 -0.73 13.13
N ALA A 137 -31.84 -0.29 12.97
CA ALA A 137 -32.59 0.33 14.03
C ALA A 137 -32.71 -0.51 15.34
N PRO A 138 -32.90 -1.86 15.28
CA PRO A 138 -32.92 -2.69 16.47
C PRO A 138 -31.58 -2.80 17.20
N MET A 139 -30.47 -2.41 16.53
CA MET A 139 -29.10 -2.54 17.04
C MET A 139 -28.58 -1.22 17.61
N LEU A 140 -29.31 -0.13 17.49
CA LEU A 140 -28.96 1.17 18.04
C LEU A 140 -28.86 1.11 19.58
N ALA A 141 -27.90 1.82 20.12
CA ALA A 141 -27.69 1.90 21.55
C ALA A 141 -28.79 2.75 22.23
N ARG A 142 -29.18 2.38 23.42
CA ARG A 142 -30.05 3.23 24.26
C ARG A 142 -29.26 4.48 24.69
N SER A 143 -29.99 5.55 25.05
CA SER A 143 -29.38 6.84 25.43
C SER A 143 -28.21 6.74 26.42
N PRO A 144 -28.24 5.93 27.50
CA PRO A 144 -27.15 5.81 28.45
C PRO A 144 -25.94 4.99 27.89
N ASP A 145 -26.18 4.21 26.83
CA ASP A 145 -25.20 3.27 26.25
C ASP A 145 -24.54 3.84 25.00
N LEU A 146 -24.85 5.09 24.60
CA LEU A 146 -24.23 5.75 23.45
C LEU A 146 -22.70 5.82 23.57
N GLY A 147 -22.00 5.70 22.44
CA GLY A 147 -20.57 5.86 22.36
C GLY A 147 -20.13 7.32 22.56
N ARG A 148 -18.84 7.51 22.86
CA ARG A 148 -18.22 8.84 23.04
C ARG A 148 -17.10 9.00 22.01
N ALA A 149 -16.94 10.21 21.46
CA ALA A 149 -15.81 10.54 20.63
C ALA A 149 -14.77 11.33 21.43
N LYS A 150 -13.49 10.98 21.25
CA LYS A 150 -12.36 11.67 21.87
C LYS A 150 -11.22 11.80 20.85
N ARG A 151 -10.59 12.97 20.79
CA ARG A 151 -9.33 13.17 20.05
C ARG A 151 -8.15 12.69 20.89
N ILE A 152 -7.18 12.07 20.23
CA ILE A 152 -5.92 11.62 20.84
C ILE A 152 -4.80 12.52 20.28
N ASP A 153 -4.09 13.22 21.15
CA ASP A 153 -3.14 14.26 20.73
C ASP A 153 -1.71 13.74 20.51
N ASP A 154 -1.33 12.62 21.15
CA ASP A 154 0.03 12.04 21.12
C ASP A 154 0.26 10.99 20.02
N VAL A 155 -0.66 10.89 19.07
CA VAL A 155 -0.68 9.85 18.02
C VAL A 155 0.59 9.89 17.15
N GLN A 156 0.99 11.08 16.72
CA GLN A 156 2.14 11.25 15.83
C GLN A 156 3.43 10.83 16.53
N ALA A 157 3.63 11.28 17.77
CA ALA A 157 4.80 10.88 18.57
C ALA A 157 4.86 9.36 18.78
N ARG A 158 3.72 8.70 19.03
CA ARG A 158 3.68 7.23 19.16
C ARG A 158 4.14 6.51 17.90
N TYR A 159 3.71 6.99 16.72
CA TYR A 159 4.12 6.37 15.47
C TYR A 159 5.58 6.69 15.12
N ILE A 160 6.05 7.91 15.36
CA ILE A 160 7.45 8.32 15.17
C ILE A 160 8.35 7.43 16.01
N GLU A 161 8.09 7.31 17.31
CA GLU A 161 8.87 6.44 18.20
C GLU A 161 8.83 4.97 17.78
N TYR A 162 7.67 4.50 17.33
CA TYR A 162 7.55 3.15 16.78
C TYR A 162 8.42 2.95 15.54
N ALA A 163 8.31 3.83 14.55
CA ALA A 163 9.07 3.75 13.30
C ALA A 163 10.60 3.81 13.56
N LYS A 164 11.05 4.75 14.39
CA LYS A 164 12.47 4.89 14.78
C LYS A 164 13.05 3.61 15.40
N ARG A 165 12.26 2.91 16.21
CA ARG A 165 12.69 1.66 16.87
C ARG A 165 12.89 0.49 15.92
N THR A 166 12.42 0.58 14.68
CA THR A 166 12.65 -0.43 13.64
C THR A 166 14.07 -0.35 13.07
N LEU A 167 14.71 0.81 13.17
CA LEU A 167 16.12 1.00 12.82
C LEU A 167 17.01 0.45 13.94
N SER A 168 18.12 -0.17 13.56
CA SER A 168 19.09 -0.67 14.55
C SER A 168 19.69 0.49 15.37
N ARG A 169 19.93 0.28 16.66
CA ARG A 169 20.41 1.32 17.60
C ARG A 169 21.79 1.87 17.29
N ASP A 170 22.58 1.12 16.54
CA ASP A 170 23.93 1.48 16.08
C ASP A 170 23.93 2.29 14.79
N VAL A 171 22.76 2.50 14.18
CA VAL A 171 22.59 3.30 12.98
C VAL A 171 22.14 4.71 13.33
N SER A 172 22.94 5.70 12.94
CA SER A 172 22.59 7.13 12.95
C SER A 172 22.49 7.63 11.53
N LEU A 173 21.56 8.54 11.27
CA LEU A 173 21.45 9.23 9.98
C LEU A 173 22.19 10.59 9.97
N GLU A 174 23.02 10.83 11.00
CA GLU A 174 23.84 12.05 11.09
C GLU A 174 24.79 12.17 9.89
N GLY A 175 24.81 13.36 9.29
CA GLY A 175 25.57 13.63 8.07
C GLY A 175 24.89 13.21 6.77
N MET A 176 23.76 12.49 6.82
CA MET A 176 22.98 12.12 5.64
C MET A 176 21.96 13.21 5.29
N ARG A 177 22.01 13.69 4.05
CA ARG A 177 21.02 14.66 3.52
C ARG A 177 19.92 13.93 2.77
N ILE A 178 18.69 14.03 3.24
CA ILE A 178 17.54 13.31 2.74
C ILE A 178 16.48 14.29 2.21
N VAL A 179 16.05 14.12 0.95
CA VAL A 179 14.82 14.77 0.46
C VAL A 179 13.65 13.85 0.73
N VAL A 180 12.65 14.30 1.46
CA VAL A 180 11.43 13.53 1.70
C VAL A 180 10.22 14.22 1.06
N ASP A 181 9.52 13.45 0.21
CA ASP A 181 8.27 13.83 -0.42
C ASP A 181 7.12 13.09 0.25
N CYS A 182 6.25 13.84 0.91
CA CYS A 182 5.11 13.29 1.64
C CYS A 182 3.79 13.37 0.86
N ALA A 183 3.82 13.63 -0.45
CA ALA A 183 2.64 13.69 -1.32
C ALA A 183 1.54 14.66 -0.87
N ASN A 184 1.83 15.66 -0.02
CA ASN A 184 0.84 16.42 0.74
C ASN A 184 -0.15 15.52 1.49
N GLY A 185 0.26 14.31 1.85
CA GLY A 185 -0.53 13.24 2.42
C GLY A 185 -0.37 13.09 3.93
N ALA A 186 -0.77 11.95 4.43
CA ALA A 186 -0.88 11.64 5.87
C ALA A 186 0.45 11.68 6.63
N ALA A 187 1.57 11.45 5.94
CA ALA A 187 2.91 11.45 6.54
C ALA A 187 3.59 12.83 6.60
N TYR A 188 2.93 13.90 6.18
CA TYR A 188 3.52 15.24 6.01
C TYR A 188 4.24 15.79 7.24
N ARG A 189 3.91 15.33 8.43
CA ARG A 189 4.59 15.65 9.69
C ARG A 189 5.51 14.52 10.16
N VAL A 190 4.97 13.30 10.24
CA VAL A 190 5.65 12.21 10.92
C VAL A 190 6.91 11.72 10.21
N ALA A 191 6.94 11.72 8.87
CA ALA A 191 8.10 11.23 8.14
C ALA A 191 9.29 12.21 8.23
N PRO A 192 9.13 13.53 7.97
CA PRO A 192 10.22 14.48 8.17
C PRO A 192 10.73 14.51 9.61
N GLU A 193 9.84 14.46 10.60
CA GLU A 193 10.20 14.50 12.02
C GLU A 193 10.98 13.25 12.44
N ALA A 194 10.53 12.06 12.05
CA ALA A 194 11.23 10.82 12.34
C ALA A 194 12.66 10.79 11.76
N LEU A 195 12.84 11.25 10.53
CA LEU A 195 14.15 11.32 9.88
C LEU A 195 15.06 12.35 10.57
N TRP A 196 14.50 13.50 10.93
CA TRP A 196 15.25 14.54 11.65
C TRP A 196 15.68 14.09 13.04
N GLU A 197 14.79 13.45 13.80
CA GLU A 197 15.13 12.90 15.12
C GLU A 197 16.17 11.79 15.07
N LEU A 198 16.35 11.12 13.93
CA LEU A 198 17.41 10.14 13.68
C LEU A 198 18.74 10.79 13.25
N GLY A 199 18.80 12.12 13.14
CA GLY A 199 20.00 12.90 12.87
C GLY A 199 20.15 13.37 11.41
N ALA A 200 19.22 13.07 10.50
CA ALA A 200 19.33 13.46 9.10
C ALA A 200 19.15 14.99 8.90
N GLU A 201 19.85 15.54 7.88
CA GLU A 201 19.51 16.82 7.28
C GLU A 201 18.31 16.62 6.34
N VAL A 202 17.12 17.08 6.74
CA VAL A 202 15.87 16.79 6.04
C VAL A 202 15.40 17.95 5.18
N ILE A 203 15.27 17.72 3.88
CA ILE A 203 14.67 18.64 2.90
C ILE A 203 13.27 18.13 2.57
N LYS A 204 12.26 18.97 2.78
CA LYS A 204 10.85 18.58 2.70
C LYS A 204 10.24 19.05 1.39
N ILE A 205 9.48 18.19 0.71
CA ILE A 205 8.54 18.54 -0.36
C ILE A 205 7.21 17.83 -0.12
N GLY A 206 6.11 18.32 -0.70
CA GLY A 206 4.80 17.72 -0.50
C GLY A 206 4.35 17.70 0.97
N VAL A 207 4.59 18.77 1.74
CA VAL A 207 4.28 18.86 3.18
C VAL A 207 3.32 19.99 3.55
N GLU A 208 2.67 20.60 2.55
CA GLU A 208 1.72 21.71 2.74
C GLU A 208 0.32 21.33 2.23
N PRO A 209 -0.36 20.38 2.92
CA PRO A 209 -1.67 19.92 2.48
C PRO A 209 -2.72 21.02 2.60
N ASN A 210 -3.51 21.22 1.55
CA ASN A 210 -4.65 22.14 1.53
C ASN A 210 -6.00 21.45 1.34
N GLY A 211 -6.01 20.11 1.35
CA GLY A 211 -7.21 19.27 1.15
C GLY A 211 -7.50 18.90 -0.30
N LEU A 212 -6.87 19.56 -1.27
CA LEU A 212 -7.10 19.38 -2.71
C LEU A 212 -5.84 19.01 -3.49
N ASN A 213 -4.67 19.00 -2.85
CA ASN A 213 -3.37 18.83 -3.50
C ASN A 213 -2.64 17.52 -3.13
N ILE A 214 -3.32 16.58 -2.51
CA ILE A 214 -2.74 15.28 -2.20
C ILE A 214 -2.38 14.54 -3.50
N ASN A 215 -1.15 13.99 -3.58
CA ASN A 215 -0.60 13.30 -4.76
C ASN A 215 -0.52 14.16 -6.05
N LEU A 216 -0.77 15.45 -5.98
CA LEU A 216 -0.75 16.31 -7.16
C LEU A 216 0.70 16.69 -7.50
N GLU A 217 1.24 16.09 -8.56
CA GLU A 217 2.62 16.29 -9.06
C GLU A 217 3.72 16.04 -8.00
N VAL A 218 3.39 15.29 -6.95
CA VAL A 218 4.29 14.90 -5.86
C VAL A 218 3.98 13.48 -5.40
N GLY A 219 4.89 12.88 -4.61
CA GLY A 219 4.74 11.57 -4.01
C GLY A 219 5.20 10.42 -4.90
N SER A 220 4.97 9.19 -4.45
CA SER A 220 5.53 7.97 -5.05
C SER A 220 5.05 7.68 -6.48
N THR A 221 3.95 8.27 -6.91
CA THR A 221 3.42 8.12 -8.28
C THR A 221 3.82 9.26 -9.23
N ALA A 222 4.46 10.31 -8.71
CA ALA A 222 4.98 11.46 -9.46
C ALA A 222 6.38 11.86 -8.94
N PRO A 223 7.39 10.99 -9.06
CA PRO A 223 8.69 11.16 -8.40
C PRO A 223 9.63 12.16 -9.10
N GLU A 224 9.19 12.79 -10.20
CA GLU A 224 10.02 13.71 -10.99
C GLU A 224 10.43 14.93 -10.16
N ALA A 225 9.54 15.46 -9.33
CA ALA A 225 9.83 16.56 -8.42
C ALA A 225 10.91 16.17 -7.41
N LEU A 226 10.80 14.96 -6.82
CA LEU A 226 11.79 14.40 -5.91
C LEU A 226 13.14 14.21 -6.60
N SER A 227 13.18 13.58 -7.78
CA SER A 227 14.42 13.33 -8.56
C SER A 227 15.16 14.62 -8.88
N ARG A 228 14.43 15.66 -9.27
CA ARG A 228 14.98 17.00 -9.51
C ARG A 228 15.57 17.60 -8.23
N LYS A 229 14.81 17.52 -7.12
CA LYS A 229 15.19 18.11 -5.83
C LYS A 229 16.42 17.45 -5.22
N VAL A 230 16.54 16.11 -5.32
CA VAL A 230 17.72 15.37 -4.88
C VAL A 230 18.98 15.89 -5.56
N ARG A 231 18.94 16.07 -6.88
CA ARG A 231 20.11 16.59 -7.65
C ARG A 231 20.39 18.07 -7.31
N GLU A 232 19.37 18.91 -7.22
CA GLU A 232 19.52 20.33 -6.87
C GLU A 232 20.22 20.51 -5.53
N MET A 233 19.78 19.74 -4.54
CA MET A 233 20.28 19.85 -3.17
C MET A 233 21.52 19.00 -2.91
N ARG A 234 21.99 18.23 -3.90
CA ARG A 234 23.06 17.23 -3.75
C ARG A 234 22.79 16.33 -2.54
N ALA A 235 21.56 15.85 -2.46
CA ALA A 235 21.15 14.96 -1.37
C ALA A 235 21.65 13.54 -1.63
N ASP A 236 21.88 12.81 -0.54
CA ASP A 236 22.36 11.43 -0.59
C ASP A 236 21.26 10.48 -1.05
N VAL A 237 20.00 10.83 -0.73
CA VAL A 237 18.81 10.02 -1.06
C VAL A 237 17.55 10.86 -1.10
N GLY A 238 16.60 10.44 -1.94
CA GLY A 238 15.22 10.89 -1.94
C GLY A 238 14.28 9.78 -1.51
N ILE A 239 13.24 10.10 -0.76
CA ILE A 239 12.17 9.20 -0.35
C ILE A 239 10.84 9.82 -0.72
N ALA A 240 10.06 9.17 -1.60
CA ALA A 240 8.69 9.57 -1.89
C ALA A 240 7.70 8.58 -1.25
N LEU A 241 6.76 9.11 -0.51
CA LEU A 241 5.61 8.38 0.02
C LEU A 241 4.37 8.65 -0.83
N ASP A 242 3.34 7.82 -0.73
CA ASP A 242 2.04 8.13 -1.29
C ASP A 242 1.11 8.79 -0.25
N GLY A 243 -0.12 9.11 -0.65
CA GLY A 243 -1.05 9.92 0.15
C GLY A 243 -1.35 9.38 1.54
N ASP A 244 -1.30 8.08 1.78
CA ASP A 244 -1.47 7.47 3.10
C ASP A 244 -0.24 6.70 3.58
N ALA A 245 0.88 6.87 2.88
CA ALA A 245 2.23 6.44 3.25
C ALA A 245 2.37 4.92 3.50
N ASP A 246 1.51 4.12 2.88
CA ASP A 246 1.67 2.66 2.86
C ASP A 246 2.62 2.20 1.74
N ARG A 247 3.05 3.13 0.86
CA ARG A 247 4.01 2.92 -0.23
C ARG A 247 5.15 3.91 -0.18
N MET A 248 6.29 3.48 -0.74
CA MET A 248 7.45 4.35 -0.90
C MET A 248 8.23 4.03 -2.20
N ILE A 249 8.88 5.05 -2.73
CA ILE A 249 9.90 4.95 -3.79
C ILE A 249 11.16 5.64 -3.30
N ILE A 250 12.32 5.09 -3.60
CA ILE A 250 13.61 5.72 -3.34
C ILE A 250 14.15 6.35 -4.61
N VAL A 251 14.88 7.44 -4.44
CA VAL A 251 15.68 8.09 -5.50
C VAL A 251 17.12 8.13 -5.03
N ASP A 252 18.03 7.65 -5.87
CA ASP A 252 19.47 7.69 -5.59
C ASP A 252 20.03 9.13 -5.73
N GLU A 253 21.27 9.35 -5.30
CA GLU A 253 21.97 10.65 -5.36
C GLU A 253 22.12 11.19 -6.79
N LYS A 254 21.95 10.36 -7.82
CA LYS A 254 21.99 10.74 -9.24
C LYS A 254 20.59 11.12 -9.78
N GLY A 255 19.55 10.94 -8.97
CA GLY A 255 18.16 11.20 -9.35
C GLY A 255 17.48 10.03 -10.08
N HIS A 256 18.01 8.81 -9.99
CA HIS A 256 17.38 7.63 -10.57
C HIS A 256 16.48 6.94 -9.57
N LEU A 257 15.37 6.39 -10.08
CA LEU A 257 14.39 5.67 -9.27
C LEU A 257 14.91 4.28 -8.86
N ILE A 258 14.60 3.92 -7.64
CA ILE A 258 14.74 2.61 -7.03
C ILE A 258 13.33 2.16 -6.63
N ASP A 259 12.76 1.24 -7.38
CA ASP A 259 11.40 0.75 -7.20
C ASP A 259 11.27 -0.28 -6.06
N GLY A 260 10.03 -0.73 -5.80
CA GLY A 260 9.76 -1.69 -4.75
C GLY A 260 10.46 -3.04 -4.93
N ASP A 261 10.73 -3.46 -6.17
CA ASP A 261 11.45 -4.70 -6.43
C ASP A 261 12.93 -4.62 -5.99
N GLN A 262 13.59 -3.49 -6.27
CA GLN A 262 14.93 -3.23 -5.78
C GLN A 262 14.97 -3.11 -4.25
N VAL A 263 13.99 -2.42 -3.66
CA VAL A 263 13.85 -2.28 -2.20
C VAL A 263 13.68 -3.65 -1.53
N MET A 264 12.81 -4.50 -2.08
CA MET A 264 12.64 -5.87 -1.57
C MET A 264 13.94 -6.68 -1.68
N ALA A 265 14.69 -6.55 -2.77
CA ALA A 265 15.97 -7.22 -2.92
C ALA A 265 16.98 -6.75 -1.87
N VAL A 266 17.14 -5.43 -1.67
CA VAL A 266 18.02 -4.85 -0.65
C VAL A 266 17.72 -5.39 0.74
N ILE A 267 16.44 -5.36 1.14
CA ILE A 267 16.01 -5.80 2.47
C ILE A 267 16.19 -7.32 2.62
N ALA A 268 15.78 -8.10 1.62
CA ALA A 268 15.90 -9.56 1.66
C ALA A 268 17.36 -10.03 1.76
N GLU A 269 18.27 -9.41 1.00
CA GLU A 269 19.71 -9.71 1.07
C GLU A 269 20.27 -9.37 2.45
N SER A 270 20.00 -8.16 2.96
CA SER A 270 20.45 -7.75 4.28
C SER A 270 19.90 -8.66 5.39
N TRP A 271 18.61 -8.97 5.35
CA TRP A 271 17.99 -9.83 6.36
C TRP A 271 18.45 -11.29 6.27
N ARG A 272 18.80 -11.78 5.06
CA ARG A 272 19.44 -13.09 4.91
C ARG A 272 20.80 -13.11 5.60
N ASP A 273 21.63 -12.10 5.33
CA ASP A 273 23.01 -12.01 5.84
C ASP A 273 23.01 -11.81 7.37
N ASP A 274 22.03 -11.11 7.91
CA ASP A 274 21.85 -10.90 9.34
C ASP A 274 21.07 -12.06 10.02
N GLY A 275 20.66 -13.11 9.28
CA GLY A 275 19.89 -14.25 9.81
C GLY A 275 18.46 -13.91 10.24
N ARG A 276 17.87 -12.85 9.71
CA ARG A 276 16.56 -12.33 10.06
C ARG A 276 15.41 -12.82 9.18
N LEU A 277 15.71 -13.39 8.01
CA LEU A 277 14.65 -13.96 7.16
C LEU A 277 14.02 -15.18 7.86
N ALA A 278 12.73 -15.13 8.12
CA ALA A 278 11.99 -16.24 8.72
C ALA A 278 11.93 -17.47 7.81
N LYS A 279 11.96 -17.25 6.49
CA LYS A 279 12.04 -18.26 5.43
C LYS A 279 13.05 -17.81 4.37
N PRO A 280 13.69 -18.72 3.63
CA PRO A 280 14.67 -18.38 2.60
C PRO A 280 13.98 -17.85 1.34
N GLY A 281 13.41 -16.65 1.41
CA GLY A 281 12.70 -16.01 0.30
C GLY A 281 11.79 -14.88 0.75
N ILE A 282 11.03 -14.37 -0.22
CA ILE A 282 10.06 -13.28 -0.04
C ILE A 282 8.78 -13.56 -0.82
N VAL A 283 7.73 -12.80 -0.52
CA VAL A 283 6.45 -12.84 -1.25
C VAL A 283 6.28 -11.56 -2.06
N ALA A 284 5.99 -11.68 -3.36
CA ALA A 284 5.65 -10.52 -4.18
C ALA A 284 4.49 -10.85 -5.15
N THR A 285 4.00 -9.85 -5.88
CA THR A 285 2.93 -10.08 -6.84
C THR A 285 3.48 -10.58 -8.18
N VAL A 286 2.57 -11.05 -9.04
CA VAL A 286 2.91 -11.42 -10.42
C VAL A 286 3.46 -10.26 -11.24
N MET A 287 3.38 -9.02 -10.76
CA MET A 287 3.91 -7.83 -11.44
C MET A 287 5.39 -7.59 -11.16
N SER A 288 5.94 -8.17 -10.10
CA SER A 288 7.37 -8.02 -9.77
C SER A 288 8.26 -8.59 -10.88
N ASN A 289 9.33 -7.86 -11.19
CA ASN A 289 10.21 -8.11 -12.34
C ASN A 289 10.90 -9.47 -12.26
N LEU A 290 11.11 -10.11 -13.41
CA LEU A 290 11.85 -11.38 -13.52
C LEU A 290 13.31 -11.23 -13.05
N GLY A 291 13.89 -10.03 -13.16
CA GLY A 291 15.23 -9.72 -12.63
C GLY A 291 15.31 -9.91 -11.11
N LEU A 292 14.27 -9.55 -10.36
CA LEU A 292 14.17 -9.82 -8.92
C LEU A 292 14.23 -11.33 -8.64
N GLU A 293 13.42 -12.13 -9.34
CA GLU A 293 13.40 -13.59 -9.18
C GLU A 293 14.76 -14.22 -9.46
N ARG A 294 15.40 -13.84 -10.58
CA ARG A 294 16.75 -14.29 -10.94
C ARG A 294 17.78 -13.92 -9.87
N ARG A 295 17.71 -12.69 -9.35
CA ARG A 295 18.60 -12.23 -8.28
C ARG A 295 18.42 -13.04 -7.00
N LEU A 296 17.19 -13.22 -6.54
CA LEU A 296 16.90 -14.01 -5.35
C LEU A 296 17.37 -15.47 -5.53
N SER A 297 17.07 -16.07 -6.67
CA SER A 297 17.48 -17.44 -6.98
C SER A 297 19.00 -17.61 -6.96
N SER A 298 19.78 -16.62 -7.46
CA SER A 298 21.25 -16.64 -7.39
C SER A 298 21.81 -16.62 -5.97
N LEU A 299 20.97 -16.22 -5.00
CA LEU A 299 21.29 -16.13 -3.58
C LEU A 299 20.72 -17.32 -2.77
N GLY A 300 20.10 -18.30 -3.43
CA GLY A 300 19.41 -19.42 -2.78
C GLY A 300 18.09 -19.01 -2.13
N LEU A 301 17.52 -17.86 -2.51
CA LEU A 301 16.23 -17.38 -2.02
C LEU A 301 15.12 -17.64 -3.05
N THR A 302 13.90 -17.84 -2.57
CA THR A 302 12.71 -18.04 -3.41
C THR A 302 11.89 -16.77 -3.53
N LEU A 303 11.23 -16.57 -4.66
CA LEU A 303 10.19 -15.58 -4.86
C LEU A 303 8.83 -16.28 -4.98
N GLU A 304 8.02 -16.19 -3.93
CA GLU A 304 6.61 -16.63 -3.96
C GLU A 304 5.78 -15.54 -4.62
N ARG A 305 5.06 -15.89 -5.71
CA ARG A 305 4.22 -14.93 -6.45
C ARG A 305 2.75 -15.09 -6.10
N THR A 306 2.07 -13.95 -5.93
CA THR A 306 0.62 -13.87 -5.68
C THR A 306 -0.08 -13.07 -6.78
N ALA A 307 -1.41 -13.08 -6.76
CA ALA A 307 -2.20 -12.11 -7.50
C ALA A 307 -1.87 -10.68 -7.04
N VAL A 308 -2.20 -9.68 -7.87
CA VAL A 308 -1.98 -8.26 -7.55
C VAL A 308 -2.93 -7.81 -6.44
N GLY A 309 -2.36 -7.19 -5.43
CA GLY A 309 -3.03 -6.67 -4.25
C GLY A 309 -2.31 -7.09 -2.97
N ASP A 310 -2.07 -6.14 -2.10
CA ASP A 310 -1.35 -6.30 -0.84
C ASP A 310 -1.99 -7.36 0.08
N ARG A 311 -3.32 -7.51 0.03
CA ARG A 311 -4.05 -8.56 0.75
C ARG A 311 -3.51 -9.95 0.41
N TYR A 312 -3.33 -10.27 -0.87
CA TYR A 312 -2.82 -11.58 -1.30
C TYR A 312 -1.37 -11.80 -0.88
N VAL A 313 -0.57 -10.73 -0.87
CA VAL A 313 0.82 -10.79 -0.37
C VAL A 313 0.82 -11.12 1.12
N ILE A 314 0.05 -10.40 1.93
CA ILE A 314 -0.04 -10.62 3.38
C ILE A 314 -0.58 -12.03 3.70
N GLU A 315 -1.64 -12.46 3.03
CA GLU A 315 -2.22 -13.80 3.22
C GLU A 315 -1.18 -14.88 2.95
N ARG A 316 -0.43 -14.77 1.83
CA ARG A 316 0.63 -15.71 1.48
C ARG A 316 1.80 -15.66 2.48
N MET A 317 2.21 -14.47 2.94
CA MET A 317 3.24 -14.32 3.97
C MET A 317 2.84 -15.06 5.26
N ARG A 318 1.59 -14.88 5.72
CA ARG A 318 1.07 -15.54 6.92
C ARG A 318 0.95 -17.05 6.74
N GLU A 319 0.43 -17.51 5.62
CA GLU A 319 0.25 -18.93 5.30
C GLU A 319 1.59 -19.69 5.28
N LYS A 320 2.60 -19.11 4.66
CA LYS A 320 3.91 -19.73 4.43
C LYS A 320 4.97 -19.36 5.48
N GLY A 321 4.70 -18.35 6.31
CA GLY A 321 5.60 -17.88 7.36
C GLY A 321 6.76 -17.01 6.85
N PHE A 322 6.57 -16.28 5.74
CA PHE A 322 7.52 -15.25 5.27
C PHE A 322 7.34 -13.96 6.06
N ASN A 323 8.44 -13.25 6.30
CA ASN A 323 8.42 -11.97 7.00
C ASN A 323 8.78 -10.75 6.13
N VAL A 324 9.11 -10.97 4.86
CA VAL A 324 9.32 -9.92 3.86
C VAL A 324 8.42 -10.16 2.66
N GLY A 325 7.72 -9.14 2.22
CA GLY A 325 6.92 -9.18 1.00
C GLY A 325 6.57 -7.78 0.51
N GLY A 326 5.96 -7.70 -0.67
CA GLY A 326 5.52 -6.42 -1.20
C GLY A 326 5.17 -6.43 -2.69
N GLU A 327 5.14 -5.23 -3.24
CA GLU A 327 4.81 -4.96 -4.63
C GLU A 327 5.86 -4.03 -5.26
N GLN A 328 6.06 -4.14 -6.56
CA GLN A 328 6.90 -3.23 -7.35
C GLN A 328 6.52 -1.75 -7.15
N SER A 329 5.24 -1.48 -6.88
CA SER A 329 4.71 -0.14 -6.59
C SER A 329 5.23 0.49 -5.29
N GLY A 330 6.08 -0.21 -4.53
CA GLY A 330 6.65 0.27 -3.28
C GLY A 330 5.83 -0.03 -2.02
N HIS A 331 4.76 -0.82 -2.11
CA HIS A 331 4.04 -1.33 -0.95
C HIS A 331 4.83 -2.47 -0.33
N ILE A 332 5.65 -2.17 0.67
CA ILE A 332 6.59 -3.12 1.30
C ILE A 332 6.08 -3.51 2.67
N ILE A 333 5.97 -4.80 2.90
CA ILE A 333 5.45 -5.40 4.14
C ILE A 333 6.59 -6.11 4.84
N LEU A 334 6.88 -5.67 6.06
CA LEU A 334 7.87 -6.27 6.95
C LEU A 334 7.13 -6.73 8.22
N SER A 335 6.70 -8.00 8.24
CA SER A 335 5.78 -8.49 9.28
C SER A 335 6.36 -8.55 10.69
N ASP A 336 7.68 -8.44 10.82
CA ASP A 336 8.35 -8.26 12.13
C ASP A 336 7.96 -6.91 12.76
N TYR A 337 7.55 -5.94 11.94
CA TYR A 337 7.22 -4.59 12.36
C TYR A 337 5.76 -4.23 12.13
N ALA A 338 5.22 -4.45 10.94
CA ALA A 338 3.91 -3.96 10.54
C ALA A 338 3.00 -5.07 9.97
N THR A 339 1.70 -4.89 10.10
CA THR A 339 0.67 -5.80 9.58
C THR A 339 0.15 -5.38 8.21
N THR A 340 0.71 -4.31 7.64
CA THR A 340 0.43 -3.78 6.31
C THR A 340 1.70 -3.13 5.76
N GLY A 341 1.70 -2.63 4.54
CA GLY A 341 2.80 -1.83 4.02
C GLY A 341 3.05 -0.59 4.87
N ASP A 342 4.33 -0.26 5.06
CA ASP A 342 4.78 0.92 5.79
C ASP A 342 5.95 1.56 5.04
N GLY A 343 5.66 2.65 4.32
CA GLY A 343 6.66 3.31 3.50
C GLY A 343 7.81 3.92 4.31
N LEU A 344 7.53 4.47 5.50
CA LEU A 344 8.57 5.03 6.36
C LEU A 344 9.45 3.94 6.96
N VAL A 345 8.86 2.86 7.49
CA VAL A 345 9.62 1.74 8.05
C VAL A 345 10.47 1.07 6.96
N ALA A 346 9.91 0.84 5.76
CA ALA A 346 10.67 0.28 4.65
C ALA A 346 11.85 1.18 4.25
N ALA A 347 11.64 2.51 4.19
CA ALA A 347 12.71 3.47 3.93
C ALA A 347 13.81 3.40 5.00
N LEU A 348 13.44 3.35 6.28
CA LEU A 348 14.40 3.23 7.38
C LEU A 348 15.23 1.94 7.29
N GLN A 349 14.63 0.81 6.89
CA GLN A 349 15.40 -0.42 6.67
C GLN A 349 16.44 -0.26 5.54
N VAL A 350 16.07 0.39 4.42
CA VAL A 350 17.01 0.68 3.33
C VAL A 350 18.12 1.62 3.78
N LEU A 351 17.77 2.71 4.51
CA LEU A 351 18.77 3.64 5.06
C LEU A 351 19.75 2.95 5.99
N GLY A 352 19.28 2.00 6.80
CA GLY A 352 20.14 1.16 7.65
C GLY A 352 21.15 0.34 6.83
N VAL A 353 20.71 -0.24 5.71
CA VAL A 353 21.61 -0.98 4.80
C VAL A 353 22.63 -0.05 4.14
N VAL A 354 22.21 1.12 3.68
CA VAL A 354 23.09 2.13 3.07
C VAL A 354 24.13 2.61 4.07
N HIS A 355 23.70 2.94 5.30
CA HIS A 355 24.61 3.34 6.40
C HIS A 355 25.65 2.25 6.69
N LYS A 356 25.23 1.00 6.87
CA LYS A 356 26.12 -0.15 7.14
C LYS A 356 27.12 -0.40 6.00
N ALA A 357 26.70 -0.17 4.75
CA ALA A 357 27.55 -0.35 3.59
C ALA A 357 28.57 0.78 3.42
N GLY A 358 28.33 1.98 3.92
CA GLY A 358 29.18 3.16 3.74
C GLY A 358 29.37 3.58 2.29
N LYS A 359 28.40 3.31 1.42
CA LYS A 359 28.43 3.54 -0.02
C LYS A 359 27.21 4.33 -0.48
N PRO A 360 27.31 5.01 -1.65
CA PRO A 360 26.15 5.72 -2.23
C PRO A 360 24.95 4.80 -2.48
N VAL A 361 23.77 5.36 -2.43
CA VAL A 361 22.50 4.67 -2.66
C VAL A 361 22.47 3.99 -4.03
N SER A 362 23.02 4.65 -5.07
CA SER A 362 23.12 4.10 -6.43
C SER A 362 23.94 2.81 -6.54
N GLU A 363 24.88 2.58 -5.61
CA GLU A 363 25.66 1.33 -5.56
C GLU A 363 24.98 0.27 -4.69
N VAL A 364 24.38 0.70 -3.57
CA VAL A 364 23.77 -0.20 -2.59
C VAL A 364 22.43 -0.72 -3.07
N CYS A 365 21.59 0.12 -3.69
CA CYS A 365 20.20 -0.21 -3.96
C CYS A 365 19.94 -0.80 -5.36
N ARG A 366 20.94 -0.84 -6.25
CA ARG A 366 20.82 -1.53 -7.54
C ARG A 366 21.32 -2.95 -7.41
N ARG A 367 20.42 -3.88 -7.11
CA ARG A 367 20.75 -5.28 -6.83
C ARG A 367 20.71 -6.18 -8.06
N PHE A 368 19.97 -5.76 -9.08
CA PHE A 368 19.83 -6.46 -10.36
C PHE A 368 19.49 -5.48 -11.48
N ASP A 369 19.77 -5.87 -12.73
CA ASP A 369 19.29 -5.15 -13.89
C ASP A 369 17.85 -5.59 -14.19
N PRO A 370 16.88 -4.66 -14.25
CA PRO A 370 15.51 -5.00 -14.59
C PRO A 370 15.41 -5.63 -15.99
N VAL A 371 14.73 -6.74 -16.09
CA VAL A 371 14.39 -7.33 -17.37
C VAL A 371 13.37 -6.44 -18.08
N PRO A 372 13.53 -6.15 -19.39
CA PRO A 372 12.55 -5.38 -20.15
C PRO A 372 11.14 -5.89 -19.97
N GLN A 373 10.24 -5.01 -19.51
CA GLN A 373 8.84 -5.31 -19.23
C GLN A 373 7.94 -4.36 -20.02
N VAL A 374 6.93 -4.90 -20.68
CA VAL A 374 5.92 -4.14 -21.42
C VAL A 374 4.55 -4.46 -20.85
N LEU A 375 3.80 -3.43 -20.46
CA LEU A 375 2.43 -3.53 -19.97
C LEU A 375 1.49 -2.73 -20.90
N ARG A 376 0.46 -3.38 -21.43
CA ARG A 376 -0.61 -2.74 -22.19
C ARG A 376 -1.98 -3.10 -21.63
N SER A 377 -2.95 -2.22 -21.86
CA SER A 377 -4.34 -2.41 -21.44
C SER A 377 -5.26 -2.37 -22.63
N VAL A 378 -6.15 -3.35 -22.76
CA VAL A 378 -7.16 -3.41 -23.80
C VAL A 378 -8.53 -3.24 -23.17
N ARG A 379 -9.30 -2.24 -23.60
CA ARG A 379 -10.69 -2.03 -23.13
C ARG A 379 -11.62 -3.04 -23.79
N PHE A 380 -12.64 -3.49 -23.05
CA PHE A 380 -13.71 -4.33 -23.56
C PHE A 380 -15.07 -3.90 -23.02
N ASN A 381 -16.10 -4.09 -23.83
CA ASN A 381 -17.46 -3.62 -23.54
C ASN A 381 -18.39 -4.80 -23.16
N GLY A 382 -17.94 -5.65 -22.26
CA GLY A 382 -18.68 -6.85 -21.83
C GLY A 382 -18.14 -8.13 -22.46
N GLY A 383 -18.80 -9.26 -22.19
CA GLY A 383 -18.32 -10.58 -22.63
C GLY A 383 -17.11 -11.08 -21.81
N LYS A 384 -16.50 -12.14 -22.33
CA LYS A 384 -15.32 -12.81 -21.73
C LYS A 384 -14.24 -13.00 -22.79
N PRO A 385 -13.55 -11.95 -23.23
CA PRO A 385 -12.58 -12.05 -24.33
C PRO A 385 -11.51 -13.12 -24.10
N LEU A 386 -11.10 -13.36 -22.84
CA LEU A 386 -10.09 -14.39 -22.52
C LEU A 386 -10.57 -15.83 -22.74
N GLU A 387 -11.89 -16.08 -22.84
CA GLU A 387 -12.45 -17.40 -23.16
C GLU A 387 -12.53 -17.64 -24.69
N ASN A 388 -12.19 -16.64 -25.52
CA ASN A 388 -12.18 -16.77 -26.98
C ASN A 388 -11.01 -17.66 -27.45
N PRO A 389 -11.27 -18.68 -28.30
CA PRO A 389 -10.22 -19.60 -28.78
C PRO A 389 -9.06 -18.91 -29.50
N ALA A 390 -9.32 -17.82 -30.23
CA ALA A 390 -8.26 -17.05 -30.91
C ALA A 390 -7.33 -16.36 -29.91
N VAL A 391 -7.88 -15.81 -28.81
CA VAL A 391 -7.10 -15.22 -27.73
C VAL A 391 -6.28 -16.30 -27.01
N ALA A 392 -6.90 -17.44 -26.67
CA ALA A 392 -6.19 -18.55 -26.05
C ALA A 392 -5.02 -19.05 -26.91
N LYS A 393 -5.21 -19.12 -28.25
CA LYS A 393 -4.15 -19.47 -29.19
C LYS A 393 -3.01 -18.45 -29.19
N ALA A 394 -3.32 -17.15 -29.30
CA ALA A 394 -2.33 -16.08 -29.27
C ALA A 394 -1.49 -16.10 -27.96
N ILE A 395 -2.15 -16.35 -26.82
CA ILE A 395 -1.48 -16.48 -25.53
C ILE A 395 -0.52 -17.69 -25.52
N ALA A 396 -0.97 -18.86 -26.01
CA ALA A 396 -0.15 -20.06 -26.05
C ALA A 396 1.08 -19.88 -26.97
N GLU A 397 0.90 -19.28 -28.15
CA GLU A 397 1.99 -18.98 -29.09
C GLU A 397 3.00 -17.99 -28.49
N ALA A 398 2.53 -16.91 -27.88
CA ALA A 398 3.38 -15.93 -27.22
C ALA A 398 4.17 -16.58 -26.06
N THR A 399 3.52 -17.38 -25.23
CA THR A 399 4.16 -18.11 -24.13
C THR A 399 5.25 -19.08 -24.65
N ALA A 400 4.95 -19.84 -25.70
CA ALA A 400 5.91 -20.77 -26.30
C ALA A 400 7.16 -20.04 -26.88
N ARG A 401 6.96 -18.86 -27.49
CA ARG A 401 8.07 -18.04 -28.01
C ARG A 401 8.95 -17.42 -26.93
N LEU A 402 8.36 -17.07 -25.76
CA LEU A 402 9.12 -16.58 -24.61
C LEU A 402 9.95 -17.71 -23.96
N GLY A 403 9.41 -18.92 -23.88
CA GLY A 403 10.05 -20.07 -23.21
C GLY A 403 10.48 -19.72 -21.77
N ASP A 404 11.60 -20.27 -21.33
CA ASP A 404 12.14 -20.04 -19.99
C ASP A 404 12.86 -18.67 -19.83
N ARG A 405 13.00 -17.92 -20.92
CA ARG A 405 13.71 -16.61 -20.92
C ARG A 405 12.80 -15.43 -20.65
N GLY A 406 11.50 -15.66 -20.56
CA GLY A 406 10.52 -14.61 -20.31
C GLY A 406 9.20 -15.16 -19.76
N ARG A 407 8.28 -14.29 -19.51
CA ARG A 407 6.93 -14.66 -19.06
C ARG A 407 5.86 -13.69 -19.54
N LEU A 408 4.64 -14.16 -19.56
CA LEU A 408 3.45 -13.40 -19.94
C LEU A 408 2.45 -13.46 -18.77
N VAL A 409 1.88 -12.31 -18.41
CA VAL A 409 0.82 -12.20 -17.39
C VAL A 409 -0.37 -11.49 -18.01
N ILE A 410 -1.51 -12.16 -18.06
CA ILE A 410 -2.73 -11.61 -18.62
C ILE A 410 -3.84 -11.72 -17.58
N ARG A 411 -4.49 -10.60 -17.31
CA ARG A 411 -5.53 -10.55 -16.28
C ARG A 411 -6.55 -9.46 -16.55
N PRO A 412 -7.82 -9.66 -16.18
CA PRO A 412 -8.77 -8.57 -16.09
C PRO A 412 -8.36 -7.59 -14.98
N SER A 413 -8.67 -6.30 -15.16
CA SER A 413 -8.58 -5.33 -14.08
C SER A 413 -9.71 -5.54 -13.08
N GLY A 414 -9.42 -5.43 -11.79
CA GLY A 414 -10.45 -5.50 -10.74
C GLY A 414 -11.30 -4.23 -10.60
N THR A 415 -10.90 -3.11 -11.23
CA THR A 415 -11.52 -1.80 -11.06
C THR A 415 -12.03 -1.17 -12.35
N GLU A 416 -11.55 -1.62 -13.49
CA GLU A 416 -11.86 -1.07 -14.81
C GLU A 416 -12.22 -2.20 -15.79
N SER A 417 -13.02 -1.90 -16.81
CA SER A 417 -13.34 -2.83 -17.90
C SER A 417 -12.17 -2.93 -18.90
N VAL A 418 -11.00 -3.37 -18.40
CA VAL A 418 -9.79 -3.58 -19.21
C VAL A 418 -9.14 -4.93 -18.91
N ILE A 419 -8.53 -5.53 -19.93
CA ILE A 419 -7.61 -6.65 -19.80
C ILE A 419 -6.20 -6.09 -19.85
N ARG A 420 -5.39 -6.41 -18.84
CA ARG A 420 -3.98 -6.04 -18.78
C ARG A 420 -3.14 -7.18 -19.29
N VAL A 421 -2.30 -6.89 -20.28
CA VAL A 421 -1.35 -7.81 -20.89
C VAL A 421 0.06 -7.31 -20.56
N MET A 422 0.79 -8.08 -19.78
CA MET A 422 2.18 -7.81 -19.42
C MET A 422 3.08 -8.92 -19.95
N GLY A 423 4.15 -8.54 -20.62
CA GLY A 423 5.22 -9.45 -21.00
C GLY A 423 6.56 -8.94 -20.51
N GLU A 424 7.48 -9.86 -20.20
CA GLU A 424 8.88 -9.53 -19.90
C GLU A 424 9.83 -10.63 -20.39
N ALA A 425 10.94 -10.21 -20.97
CA ALA A 425 12.05 -11.06 -21.38
C ALA A 425 13.30 -10.20 -21.68
N ASP A 426 14.45 -10.87 -21.87
CA ASP A 426 15.72 -10.19 -22.16
C ASP A 426 15.68 -9.40 -23.49
N ASP A 427 14.90 -9.85 -24.46
CA ASP A 427 14.69 -9.17 -25.75
C ASP A 427 13.44 -8.28 -25.71
N LYS A 428 13.65 -6.97 -25.57
CA LYS A 428 12.57 -5.98 -25.54
C LYS A 428 11.72 -5.97 -26.82
N ALA A 429 12.33 -6.14 -28.00
CA ALA A 429 11.61 -6.10 -29.26
C ALA A 429 10.67 -7.32 -29.40
N LEU A 430 11.14 -8.48 -28.97
CA LEU A 430 10.31 -9.68 -28.90
C LEU A 430 9.12 -9.48 -27.96
N VAL A 431 9.36 -8.97 -26.74
CA VAL A 431 8.28 -8.71 -25.76
C VAL A 431 7.24 -7.75 -26.31
N ASP A 432 7.68 -6.65 -26.93
CA ASP A 432 6.79 -5.63 -27.48
C ASP A 432 5.91 -6.21 -28.59
N THR A 433 6.48 -7.04 -29.48
CA THR A 433 5.73 -7.74 -30.53
C THR A 433 4.68 -8.69 -29.92
N LEU A 434 5.09 -9.57 -29.00
CA LEU A 434 4.19 -10.56 -28.41
C LEU A 434 3.05 -9.95 -27.61
N VAL A 435 3.35 -8.90 -26.84
CA VAL A 435 2.31 -8.15 -26.12
C VAL A 435 1.34 -7.49 -27.08
N SER A 436 1.82 -6.95 -28.22
CA SER A 436 0.96 -6.37 -29.24
C SER A 436 0.05 -7.42 -29.87
N ASP A 437 0.61 -8.56 -30.32
CA ASP A 437 -0.14 -9.66 -30.93
C ASP A 437 -1.29 -10.14 -30.03
N VAL A 438 -0.98 -10.29 -28.71
CA VAL A 438 -2.01 -10.69 -27.73
C VAL A 438 -3.05 -9.58 -27.52
N CYS A 439 -2.64 -8.31 -27.46
CA CYS A 439 -3.57 -7.19 -27.33
C CYS A 439 -4.51 -7.08 -28.54
N GLU A 440 -4.02 -7.31 -29.77
CA GLU A 440 -4.82 -7.33 -30.99
C GLU A 440 -5.84 -8.47 -30.96
N ALA A 441 -5.43 -9.68 -30.55
CA ALA A 441 -6.34 -10.81 -30.41
C ALA A 441 -7.44 -10.53 -29.37
N VAL A 442 -7.10 -9.92 -28.24
CA VAL A 442 -8.06 -9.52 -27.20
C VAL A 442 -9.00 -8.45 -27.73
N ALA A 443 -8.50 -7.44 -28.43
CA ALA A 443 -9.33 -6.37 -29.03
C ALA A 443 -10.30 -6.93 -30.06
N GLY A 444 -9.85 -7.84 -30.93
CA GLY A 444 -10.71 -8.50 -31.92
C GLY A 444 -11.79 -9.39 -31.29
N ALA A 445 -11.56 -9.94 -30.11
CA ALA A 445 -12.55 -10.72 -29.36
C ALA A 445 -13.47 -9.86 -28.48
N ALA A 446 -13.12 -8.59 -28.28
CA ALA A 446 -13.86 -7.63 -27.47
C ALA A 446 -14.82 -6.75 -28.30
N ALA A 447 -14.71 -6.78 -29.63
CA ALA A 447 -15.57 -6.12 -30.58
C ALA A 447 -16.86 -6.93 -30.80
#